data_23027ef34d7b54f2b4d4cf885661dd6a
#
_entry.id   23027ef34d7b54f2b4d4cf885661dd6a
#
_cell.length_a   1.000
_cell.length_b   1.000
_cell.length_c   1.000
_cell.angle_alpha   90.00
_cell.angle_beta   90.00
_cell.angle_gamma   90.00
#
_symmetry.space_group_name_H-M   'P 1'
#
loop_
_entity.id
_entity.type
_entity.pdbx_description
1 polymer ?
#
loop_
_entity_poly.entity_id
_entity_poly.type
_entity_poly.pdbx_seq_one_letter_code
_entity_poly.pdbx_strand_id
1 'polypeptide(L)'
;MKFVLPLVISIFSFGSPPTGADTNDFDWSGLDRENISLGAPLLIVKSPKGFIGCGYINVDACIDEVCATVSEVNTHEEMLTATISAVSKDAAKLGIHVGMSGAEAIKKIK
;
A
#
# COMPACT_ATOMS: atom_id res chain seq x y z
N MET A 1 17.26 -50.51 -15.52
CA MET A 1 17.10 -50.14 -15.17
C MET A 1 16.92 -49.29 -14.62
N LYS A 2 16.82 -49.03 -14.52
CA LYS A 2 16.65 -48.35 -13.98
C LYS A 2 16.35 -47.34 -13.53
N PHE A 3 16.25 -46.98 -13.38
CA PHE A 3 15.98 -46.15 -12.97
C PHE A 3 15.67 -45.21 -12.53
N VAL A 4 15.62 -44.95 -12.52
CA VAL A 4 15.35 -44.15 -12.19
C VAL A 4 15.05 -43.29 -11.72
N LEU A 5 14.99 -42.91 -11.55
CA LEU A 5 14.63 -42.07 -11.17
C LEU A 5 14.33 -41.18 -10.65
N PRO A 6 14.27 -41.00 -10.71
CA PRO A 6 13.98 -40.08 -10.25
C PRO A 6 13.62 -39.28 -9.88
N LEU A 7 13.48 -38.94 -9.60
CA LEU A 7 13.08 -38.12 -9.22
C LEU A 7 12.75 -37.31 -8.73
N VAL A 8 12.70 -37.09 -8.74
CA VAL A 8 12.42 -36.28 -8.33
C VAL A 8 12.05 -35.48 -7.96
N ILE A 9 11.92 -35.17 -7.88
CA ILE A 9 11.55 -34.35 -7.59
C ILE A 9 11.15 -33.58 -7.15
N SER A 10 11.04 -33.27 -6.96
CA SER A 10 10.68 -32.44 -6.57
C SER A 10 10.37 -31.69 -6.17
N ILE A 11 10.31 -31.46 -6.05
CA ILE A 11 10.00 -30.67 -5.75
C ILE A 11 9.61 -29.88 -5.43
N PHE A 12 9.57 -29.52 -5.28
CA PHE A 12 9.12 -28.74 -5.00
C PHE A 12 8.72 -27.97 -4.66
N SER A 13 8.64 -27.77 -4.58
CA SER A 13 8.16 -26.97 -4.38
C SER A 13 7.82 -26.32 -3.92
N PHE A 14 7.75 -26.01 -3.63
CA PHE A 14 7.37 -25.25 -3.23
C PHE A 14 6.93 -24.38 -3.09
N GLY A 15 6.94 -24.03 -2.89
CA GLY A 15 6.52 -23.19 -2.76
C GLY A 15 5.90 -22.42 -2.64
N SER A 16 5.65 -21.98 -2.37
CA SER A 16 5.04 -21.25 -2.28
C SER A 16 4.35 -20.57 -2.01
N PRO A 17 4.02 -20.24 -1.69
CA PRO A 17 3.34 -19.48 -1.54
C PRO A 17 2.76 -18.65 -1.21
N PRO A 18 2.75 -18.33 -1.01
CA PRO A 18 2.27 -17.42 -0.68
C PRO A 18 1.21 -16.89 -0.60
N THR A 19 0.94 -16.72 -0.33
CA THR A 19 -0.15 -16.26 -0.36
C THR A 19 -0.17 -14.91 -0.75
N GLY A 20 -0.56 -14.56 -1.83
CA GLY A 20 -0.55 -13.29 -2.38
C GLY A 20 -1.23 -12.21 -1.61
N ALA A 21 -2.07 -12.62 -0.74
CA ALA A 21 -2.75 -11.66 0.08
C ALA A 21 -1.84 -11.03 1.10
N ASP A 22 -0.65 -11.49 1.20
CA ASP A 22 0.26 -11.02 2.20
C ASP A 22 0.72 -9.61 1.88
N THR A 23 0.40 -8.65 2.77
CA THR A 23 0.82 -7.27 2.60
C THR A 23 2.32 -7.09 2.69
N ASN A 24 3.03 -8.09 3.23
CA ASN A 24 4.49 -8.04 3.28
C ASN A 24 5.11 -8.11 1.89
N ASP A 25 4.34 -8.54 0.89
CA ASP A 25 4.83 -8.61 -0.48
C ASP A 25 4.72 -7.29 -1.22
N PHE A 26 4.13 -6.29 -0.60
CA PHE A 26 3.99 -5.00 -1.26
C PHE A 26 5.35 -4.35 -1.46
N ASP A 27 5.59 -3.82 -2.63
CA ASP A 27 6.84 -3.18 -2.97
C ASP A 27 6.82 -1.72 -2.53
N TRP A 28 7.53 -1.43 -1.44
CA TRP A 28 7.62 -0.09 -0.86
C TRP A 28 8.73 0.76 -1.47
N SER A 29 9.43 0.26 -2.49
CA SER A 29 10.54 1.00 -3.11
C SER A 29 10.07 2.36 -3.62
N GLY A 30 10.87 3.38 -3.38
CA GLY A 30 10.55 4.74 -3.82
C GLY A 30 9.57 5.46 -2.93
N LEU A 31 9.18 4.86 -1.81
CA LEU A 31 8.21 5.43 -0.88
C LEU A 31 8.86 5.63 0.49
N ASP A 32 8.51 6.74 1.14
CA ASP A 32 8.90 6.99 2.52
C ASP A 32 7.70 6.75 3.41
N ARG A 33 7.90 5.95 4.45
CA ARG A 33 6.84 5.66 5.42
C ARG A 33 7.14 6.37 6.73
N GLU A 34 6.18 7.15 7.21
CA GLU A 34 6.31 7.85 8.47
C GLU A 34 5.27 7.36 9.44
N ASN A 35 5.66 7.22 10.69
CA ASN A 35 4.76 6.80 11.77
C ASN A 35 5.09 7.64 13.00
N ILE A 36 4.15 8.50 13.35
CA ILE A 36 4.31 9.34 14.54
C ILE A 36 3.36 8.81 15.59
N SER A 37 3.92 8.41 16.73
CA SER A 37 3.13 7.84 17.83
C SER A 37 2.35 8.92 18.54
N LEU A 38 1.05 8.88 18.36
CA LEU A 38 0.10 9.78 19.05
C LEU A 38 -0.92 8.90 19.72
N GLY A 39 -2.05 9.48 20.16
CA GLY A 39 -3.15 8.68 20.70
C GLY A 39 -3.53 7.55 19.76
N ALA A 40 -3.68 7.87 18.47
CA ALA A 40 -3.64 6.88 17.42
C ALA A 40 -2.41 7.21 16.56
N PRO A 41 -1.81 6.25 15.86
CA PRO A 41 -0.61 6.57 15.09
C PRO A 41 -0.94 7.45 13.89
N LEU A 42 -0.11 8.46 13.66
CA LEU A 42 -0.21 9.29 12.47
C LEU A 42 0.67 8.64 11.42
N LEU A 43 0.06 8.15 10.35
CA LEU A 43 0.74 7.37 9.33
C LEU A 43 0.73 8.10 8.00
N ILE A 44 1.86 8.13 7.33
CA ILE A 44 2.01 8.73 6.02
C ILE A 44 2.87 7.84 5.14
N VAL A 45 2.46 7.66 3.89
CA VAL A 45 3.26 7.04 2.84
C VAL A 45 3.43 8.10 1.77
N LYS A 46 4.66 8.52 1.51
CA LYS A 46 4.89 9.63 0.59
C LYS A 46 5.95 9.32 -0.45
N SER A 47 5.89 10.06 -1.52
CA SER A 47 6.82 10.00 -2.63
C SER A 47 6.99 11.41 -3.19
N PRO A 48 7.89 11.62 -4.17
CA PRO A 48 7.97 12.93 -4.82
C PRO A 48 6.67 13.37 -5.48
N LYS A 49 5.77 12.45 -5.82
CA LYS A 49 4.50 12.81 -6.47
C LYS A 49 3.43 13.25 -5.48
N GLY A 50 3.46 12.75 -4.24
CA GLY A 50 2.43 13.06 -3.28
C GLY A 50 2.43 12.11 -2.11
N PHE A 51 1.32 12.04 -1.38
CA PHE A 51 1.27 11.15 -0.22
C PHE A 51 -0.13 10.61 0.02
N ILE A 52 -0.17 9.49 0.72
CA ILE A 52 -1.40 8.90 1.26
C ILE A 52 -1.27 8.95 2.78
N GLY A 53 -2.26 9.54 3.45
CA GLY A 53 -2.23 9.69 4.89
C GLY A 53 -3.38 8.97 5.56
N CYS A 54 -3.37 9.02 6.89
CA CYS A 54 -4.43 8.44 7.71
C CYS A 54 -5.49 9.50 8.02
N GLY A 55 -6.40 9.15 8.93
CA GLY A 55 -7.52 10.03 9.27
C GLY A 55 -7.15 11.36 9.92
N TYR A 56 -5.89 11.52 10.34
CA TYR A 56 -5.43 12.80 10.84
C TYR A 56 -5.31 13.85 9.74
N ILE A 57 -5.24 13.45 8.49
CA ILE A 57 -4.97 14.36 7.38
C ILE A 57 -6.27 14.90 6.83
N ASN A 58 -6.32 16.21 6.61
CA ASN A 58 -7.46 16.85 5.96
C ASN A 58 -7.06 17.19 4.52
N VAL A 59 -7.66 16.50 3.55
CA VAL A 59 -7.30 16.71 2.14
C VAL A 59 -7.63 18.11 1.66
N ASP A 60 -8.52 18.82 2.33
CA ASP A 60 -8.84 20.19 1.96
C ASP A 60 -7.65 21.13 2.16
N ALA A 61 -6.69 20.71 2.97
CA ALA A 61 -5.46 21.48 3.15
C ALA A 61 -4.45 21.22 2.05
N CYS A 62 -4.68 20.22 1.20
CA CYS A 62 -3.77 19.85 0.12
C CYS A 62 -4.08 20.67 -1.12
N ILE A 63 -3.53 21.87 -1.20
CA ILE A 63 -3.73 22.76 -2.33
C ILE A 63 -2.58 22.55 -3.31
N ASP A 64 -2.91 22.25 -4.56
CA ASP A 64 -1.92 21.96 -5.61
C ASP A 64 -1.01 20.79 -5.22
N GLU A 65 -1.58 19.80 -4.53
CA GLU A 65 -0.82 18.69 -4.01
C GLU A 65 -1.61 17.40 -4.15
N VAL A 66 -0.91 16.32 -4.50
CA VAL A 66 -1.53 14.99 -4.58
C VAL A 66 -1.59 14.42 -3.17
N CYS A 67 -2.77 14.33 -2.60
CA CYS A 67 -2.94 13.65 -1.32
C CYS A 67 -4.29 12.94 -1.27
N ALA A 68 -4.31 11.85 -0.53
CA ALA A 68 -5.52 11.08 -0.28
C ALA A 68 -5.40 10.45 1.10
N THR A 69 -6.51 10.03 1.66
CA THR A 69 -6.52 9.48 3.02
C THR A 69 -7.27 8.17 3.08
N VAL A 70 -6.84 7.35 4.04
CA VAL A 70 -7.59 6.19 4.51
C VAL A 70 -7.86 6.40 6.00
N SER A 71 -8.86 5.72 6.52
CA SER A 71 -9.27 5.91 7.92
C SER A 71 -9.13 4.62 8.71
N GLU A 72 -9.00 4.76 10.05
CA GLU A 72 -9.06 3.65 10.98
C GLU A 72 -7.96 2.62 10.74
N VAL A 73 -6.75 3.11 10.49
CA VAL A 73 -5.60 2.25 10.30
C VAL A 73 -4.57 2.52 11.39
N ASN A 74 -3.87 1.48 11.79
CA ASN A 74 -2.85 1.57 12.82
C ASN A 74 -1.46 1.18 12.33
N THR A 75 -1.34 0.67 11.11
CA THR A 75 -0.06 0.30 10.51
C THR A 75 -0.07 0.68 9.04
N HIS A 76 1.13 0.79 8.47
CA HIS A 76 1.23 1.03 7.03
C HIS A 76 0.65 -0.13 6.23
N GLU A 77 0.79 -1.35 6.75
CA GLU A 77 0.23 -2.53 6.08
C GLU A 77 -1.28 -2.45 6.02
N GLU A 78 -1.91 -1.97 7.09
CA GLU A 78 -3.37 -1.81 7.08
C GLU A 78 -3.82 -0.76 6.08
N MET A 79 -2.98 0.23 5.80
CA MET A 79 -3.31 1.23 4.79
C MET A 79 -3.49 0.62 3.41
N LEU A 80 -2.80 -0.50 3.14
CA LEU A 80 -2.88 -1.15 1.83
C LEU A 80 -4.26 -1.73 1.55
N THR A 81 -4.92 -2.25 2.58
CA THR A 81 -6.24 -2.88 2.42
C THR A 81 -7.38 -1.94 2.77
N ALA A 82 -7.08 -0.78 3.35
CA ALA A 82 -8.10 0.20 3.67
C ALA A 82 -8.60 0.86 2.38
N THR A 83 -9.76 1.47 2.48
CA THR A 83 -10.40 2.14 1.34
C THR A 83 -10.08 3.63 1.40
N ILE A 84 -9.77 4.22 0.26
CA ILE A 84 -9.55 5.67 0.16
C ILE A 84 -10.86 6.38 0.52
N SER A 85 -10.80 7.28 1.49
CA SER A 85 -11.97 7.98 2.01
C SER A 85 -12.07 9.42 1.51
N ALA A 86 -10.95 10.03 1.12
CA ALA A 86 -10.96 11.40 0.61
C ALA A 86 -9.76 11.60 -0.29
N VAL A 87 -9.89 12.47 -1.28
CA VAL A 87 -8.83 12.74 -2.25
C VAL A 87 -8.78 14.23 -2.55
N SER A 88 -7.55 14.74 -2.79
CA SER A 88 -7.39 16.10 -3.27
C SER A 88 -7.71 16.16 -4.76
N LYS A 89 -7.86 17.40 -5.26
CA LYS A 89 -8.13 17.60 -6.68
C LYS A 89 -7.02 17.01 -7.54
N ASP A 90 -5.77 17.22 -7.14
CA ASP A 90 -4.64 16.72 -7.93
C ASP A 90 -4.52 15.20 -7.84
N ALA A 91 -4.90 14.61 -6.70
CA ALA A 91 -4.96 13.16 -6.60
C ALA A 91 -6.00 12.58 -7.56
N ALA A 92 -7.15 13.23 -7.66
CA ALA A 92 -8.18 12.80 -8.60
C ALA A 92 -7.68 12.85 -10.04
N LYS A 93 -6.90 13.86 -10.39
CA LYS A 93 -6.32 13.95 -11.73
C LYS A 93 -5.36 12.81 -12.02
N LEU A 94 -4.71 12.28 -10.98
CA LEU A 94 -3.79 11.15 -11.11
C LEU A 94 -4.52 9.82 -11.18
N GLY A 95 -5.83 9.83 -11.03
CA GLY A 95 -6.64 8.62 -11.08
C GLY A 95 -6.91 8.00 -9.72
N ILE A 96 -6.61 8.71 -8.65
CA ILE A 96 -6.93 8.23 -7.29
C ILE A 96 -8.34 8.69 -6.97
N HIS A 97 -9.17 7.77 -6.50
CA HIS A 97 -10.56 8.13 -6.21
C HIS A 97 -11.03 7.42 -4.94
N VAL A 98 -12.06 8.01 -4.33
CA VAL A 98 -12.70 7.42 -3.15
C VAL A 98 -13.22 6.03 -3.52
N GLY A 99 -12.98 5.09 -2.63
CA GLY A 99 -13.42 3.72 -2.83
C GLY A 99 -12.35 2.77 -3.31
N MET A 100 -11.25 3.29 -3.88
CA MET A 100 -10.18 2.39 -4.28
C MET A 100 -9.36 1.96 -3.06
N SER A 101 -8.59 0.89 -3.18
CA SER A 101 -7.74 0.42 -2.08
C SER A 101 -6.55 1.35 -1.88
N GLY A 102 -6.05 1.39 -0.64
CA GLY A 102 -4.84 2.14 -0.35
C GLY A 102 -3.67 1.65 -1.19
N ALA A 103 -3.56 0.34 -1.40
CA ALA A 103 -2.48 -0.21 -2.22
C ALA A 103 -2.50 0.36 -3.64
N GLU A 104 -3.68 0.43 -4.24
CA GLU A 104 -3.80 0.97 -5.59
C GLU A 104 -3.46 2.45 -5.64
N ALA A 105 -3.90 3.20 -4.63
CA ALA A 105 -3.60 4.63 -4.55
C ALA A 105 -2.10 4.85 -4.38
N ILE A 106 -1.47 4.08 -3.49
CA ILE A 106 -0.03 4.22 -3.24
C ILE A 106 0.77 3.89 -4.49
N LYS A 107 0.35 2.89 -5.27
CA LYS A 107 1.03 2.58 -6.53
C LYS A 107 0.98 3.75 -7.50
N LYS A 108 -0.08 4.52 -7.47
CA LYS A 108 -0.21 5.65 -8.39
C LYS A 108 0.70 6.82 -8.05
N ILE A 109 1.17 6.90 -6.82
CA ILE A 109 2.10 7.96 -6.42
C ILE A 109 3.56 7.52 -6.47
N LYS A 110 3.82 6.28 -6.80
CA LYS A 110 5.20 5.79 -6.91
C LYS A 110 5.96 6.41 -8.07
#